data_6dab0ce75211fa1e3322936d07f6926b
#
_entry.id   6dab0ce75211fa1e3322936d07f6926b
#
_cell.length_a   1.000
_cell.length_b   1.000
_cell.length_c   1.000
_cell.angle_alpha   90.00
_cell.angle_beta   90.00
_cell.angle_gamma   90.00
#
_symmetry.space_group_name_H-M   'P 1'
#
loop_
_entity.id
_entity.type
_entity.pdbx_description
1 polymer ?
#
loop_
_entity_poly.entity_id
_entity_poly.type
_entity_poly.pdbx_seq_one_letter_code
_entity_poly.pdbx_strand_id
1 'polypeptide(L)'
;MTTEPPAAAPPDEIADDGGVSDEELAAFDAEQASEGSSRTRIVIAAMAIIAIVVAAAIGFSVGRLSTLVDPTPTTTSAEAGFSRDMQVHHNQGVELAMIIRDRTDAVDVRTLAYDIATTQAQQSGQLYDWLVQWNLPQGSRQPDMTWMTLPTLAGASGHAHGGDSSTPGTSHTPGDPMPGLATPAQIDQLTASSGLEAERLFLTLMIAHHRGAVEMAEALQPRTTNATALAFASAVIASQQAEIDLMTRMLDDRGGPVPLAD
;
A
#
# COMPACT_ATOMS: atom_id res chain seq x y z
N MET A 1 24.21 -43.30 122.65
CA MET A 1 24.82 -42.00 122.36
C MET A 1 24.26 -41.61 120.98
N THR A 2 23.24 -40.81 121.07
CA THR A 2 22.46 -40.32 119.98
C THR A 2 23.01 -38.98 119.55
N THR A 3 23.26 -38.81 118.25
CA THR A 3 23.47 -37.51 117.67
C THR A 3 22.50 -37.30 116.48
N GLU A 4 21.76 -36.31 116.67
CA GLU A 4 20.70 -35.77 115.76
C GLU A 4 21.38 -35.05 114.60
N PRO A 5 20.90 -35.18 113.35
CA PRO A 5 21.41 -34.41 112.21
C PRO A 5 20.67 -33.01 112.19
N PRO A 6 21.32 -32.02 111.58
CA PRO A 6 20.80 -30.65 111.47
C PRO A 6 19.76 -30.46 110.40
N ALA A 7 18.90 -29.50 110.66
CA ALA A 7 17.77 -29.07 109.87
C ALA A 7 18.15 -28.60 108.45
N ALA A 8 17.30 -28.95 107.43
CA ALA A 8 17.41 -28.52 106.06
C ALA A 8 16.97 -27.06 105.93
N ALA A 9 17.67 -26.33 105.09
CA ALA A 9 17.31 -24.96 104.64
C ALA A 9 16.15 -24.94 103.65
N PRO A 10 15.32 -23.86 103.62
CA PRO A 10 14.21 -23.75 102.65
C PRO A 10 14.67 -23.60 101.18
N PRO A 11 13.86 -24.05 100.21
CA PRO A 11 14.20 -23.96 98.81
C PRO A 11 14.13 -22.48 98.33
N ASP A 12 15.11 -22.16 97.43
CA ASP A 12 15.25 -20.90 96.74
C ASP A 12 13.99 -20.57 95.94
N GLU A 13 13.50 -19.33 96.04
CA GLU A 13 12.47 -18.70 95.30
C GLU A 13 12.90 -18.64 93.82
N ILE A 14 12.22 -19.43 92.98
CA ILE A 14 12.42 -19.38 91.50
C ILE A 14 11.93 -18.02 91.03
N ALA A 15 12.82 -17.19 90.51
CA ALA A 15 12.50 -15.93 89.86
C ALA A 15 11.49 -16.20 88.73
N ASP A 16 10.41 -15.45 88.73
CA ASP A 16 9.39 -15.38 87.65
C ASP A 16 10.10 -14.90 86.40
N ASP A 17 10.36 -15.84 85.45
CA ASP A 17 10.85 -15.56 84.12
C ASP A 17 9.75 -14.83 83.40
N GLY A 18 9.96 -13.54 83.13
CA GLY A 18 8.99 -12.63 82.50
C GLY A 18 8.59 -13.12 81.09
N GLY A 19 7.69 -14.12 81.11
CA GLY A 19 7.07 -14.60 79.89
C GLY A 19 6.27 -13.47 79.26
N VAL A 20 6.52 -13.21 77.95
CA VAL A 20 5.75 -12.28 77.14
C VAL A 20 4.29 -12.63 77.28
N SER A 21 3.45 -11.65 77.62
CA SER A 21 2.00 -11.89 77.83
C SER A 21 1.31 -12.25 76.54
N ASP A 22 0.26 -13.07 76.62
CA ASP A 22 -0.57 -13.43 75.46
C ASP A 22 -1.11 -12.21 74.71
N GLU A 23 -1.26 -11.06 75.40
CA GLU A 23 -1.66 -9.79 74.86
C GLU A 23 -0.56 -9.13 74.00
N GLU A 24 0.73 -9.24 74.43
CA GLU A 24 1.87 -8.74 73.66
C GLU A 24 2.13 -9.61 72.42
N LEU A 25 1.97 -10.93 72.50
CA LEU A 25 2.02 -11.85 71.36
C LEU A 25 0.91 -11.56 70.33
N ALA A 26 -0.31 -11.35 70.79
CA ALA A 26 -1.45 -11.01 69.94
C ALA A 26 -1.24 -9.62 69.27
N ALA A 27 -0.68 -8.65 69.95
CA ALA A 27 -0.37 -7.34 69.39
C ALA A 27 0.73 -7.43 68.30
N PHE A 28 1.77 -8.22 68.53
CA PHE A 28 2.85 -8.47 67.56
C PHE A 28 2.36 -9.19 66.32
N ASP A 29 1.50 -10.21 66.47
CA ASP A 29 0.89 -10.91 65.34
C ASP A 29 -0.08 -10.01 64.56
N ALA A 30 -0.84 -9.13 65.24
CA ALA A 30 -1.73 -8.16 64.59
C ALA A 30 -0.93 -7.10 63.81
N GLU A 31 0.22 -6.65 64.32
CA GLU A 31 1.11 -5.70 63.66
C GLU A 31 1.79 -6.33 62.41
N GLN A 32 2.30 -7.55 62.50
CA GLN A 32 2.85 -8.30 61.36
C GLN A 32 1.78 -8.59 60.30
N ALA A 33 0.55 -8.97 60.68
CA ALA A 33 -0.57 -9.17 59.77
C ALA A 33 -0.97 -7.89 59.03
N SER A 34 -0.93 -6.73 59.74
CA SER A 34 -1.24 -5.42 59.14
C SER A 34 -0.18 -4.96 58.17
N GLU A 35 1.10 -5.16 58.49
CA GLU A 35 2.22 -4.86 57.57
C GLU A 35 2.23 -5.76 56.36
N GLY A 36 1.99 -7.05 56.49
CA GLY A 36 1.83 -8.00 55.41
C GLY A 36 0.69 -7.64 54.46
N SER A 37 -0.46 -7.23 55.01
CA SER A 37 -1.61 -6.76 54.25
C SER A 37 -1.31 -5.46 53.46
N SER A 38 -0.59 -4.51 54.11
CA SER A 38 -0.20 -3.25 53.47
C SER A 38 0.78 -3.44 52.34
N ARG A 39 1.81 -4.26 52.53
CA ARG A 39 2.80 -4.60 51.47
C ARG A 39 2.14 -5.31 50.30
N THR A 40 1.26 -6.26 50.54
CA THR A 40 0.51 -6.96 49.49
C THR A 40 -0.36 -5.99 48.67
N ARG A 41 -1.05 -5.03 49.31
CA ARG A 41 -1.84 -4.00 48.60
C ARG A 41 -0.98 -3.09 47.77
N ILE A 42 0.21 -2.70 48.25
CA ILE A 42 1.18 -1.89 47.46
C ILE A 42 1.67 -2.65 46.26
N VAL A 43 2.02 -3.94 46.39
CA VAL A 43 2.46 -4.79 45.28
C VAL A 43 1.34 -4.94 44.24
N ILE A 44 0.12 -5.21 44.65
CA ILE A 44 -1.04 -5.31 43.76
C ILE A 44 -1.27 -3.98 43.02
N ALA A 45 -1.20 -2.86 43.71
CA ALA A 45 -1.36 -1.53 43.11
C ALA A 45 -0.22 -1.24 42.09
N ALA A 46 1.02 -1.57 42.44
CA ALA A 46 2.17 -1.42 41.54
C ALA A 46 2.02 -2.30 40.29
N MET A 47 1.63 -3.55 40.44
CA MET A 47 1.35 -4.46 39.31
C MET A 47 0.20 -3.94 38.42
N ALA A 48 -0.87 -3.41 39.02
CA ALA A 48 -1.97 -2.82 38.27
C ALA A 48 -1.51 -1.58 37.45
N ILE A 49 -0.69 -0.72 38.05
CA ILE A 49 -0.11 0.45 37.35
C ILE A 49 0.78 0.00 36.19
N ILE A 50 1.65 -0.99 36.41
CA ILE A 50 2.51 -1.54 35.36
C ILE A 50 1.64 -2.12 34.20
N ALA A 51 0.60 -2.87 34.53
CA ALA A 51 -0.32 -3.43 33.53
C ALA A 51 -1.01 -2.32 32.71
N ILE A 52 -1.45 -1.23 33.36
CA ILE A 52 -2.05 -0.07 32.67
C ILE A 52 -1.02 0.61 31.76
N VAL A 53 0.20 0.83 32.22
CA VAL A 53 1.27 1.45 31.43
C VAL A 53 1.62 0.59 30.21
N VAL A 54 1.72 -0.74 30.39
CA VAL A 54 1.98 -1.67 29.30
C VAL A 54 0.82 -1.66 28.30
N ALA A 55 -0.43 -1.70 28.77
CA ALA A 55 -1.60 -1.63 27.89
C ALA A 55 -1.68 -0.30 27.13
N ALA A 56 -1.36 0.81 27.79
CA ALA A 56 -1.27 2.12 27.15
C ALA A 56 -0.13 2.20 26.10
N ALA A 57 1.02 1.64 26.41
CA ALA A 57 2.15 1.58 25.47
C ALA A 57 1.84 0.72 24.24
N ILE A 58 1.20 -0.44 24.44
CA ILE A 58 0.73 -1.30 23.34
C ILE A 58 -0.34 -0.56 22.52
N GLY A 59 -1.34 0.02 23.15
CA GLY A 59 -2.40 0.77 22.49
C GLY A 59 -1.85 1.95 21.68
N PHE A 60 -0.90 2.70 22.25
CA PHE A 60 -0.21 3.78 21.56
C PHE A 60 0.60 3.28 20.36
N SER A 61 1.34 2.17 20.53
CA SER A 61 2.15 1.59 19.46
C SER A 61 1.28 1.07 18.31
N VAL A 62 0.19 0.35 18.62
CA VAL A 62 -0.78 -0.13 17.62
C VAL A 62 -1.46 1.05 16.93
N GLY A 63 -1.89 2.07 17.69
CA GLY A 63 -2.50 3.28 17.13
C GLY A 63 -1.54 4.02 16.20
N ARG A 64 -0.26 4.14 16.56
CA ARG A 64 0.75 4.77 15.72
C ARG A 64 1.07 3.94 14.46
N LEU A 65 1.14 2.61 14.56
CA LEU A 65 1.32 1.75 13.38
C LEU A 65 0.14 1.86 12.42
N SER A 66 -1.08 1.90 12.90
CA SER A 66 -2.28 2.02 12.04
C SER A 66 -2.38 3.38 11.34
N THR A 67 -1.76 4.44 11.87
CA THR A 67 -1.68 5.75 11.18
C THR A 67 -0.55 5.82 10.14
N LEU A 68 0.34 4.83 10.10
CA LEU A 68 1.42 4.72 9.10
C LEU A 68 1.03 3.84 7.90
N VAL A 69 -0.13 3.19 7.95
CA VAL A 69 -0.67 2.42 6.83
C VAL A 69 -1.53 3.36 6.00
N ASP A 70 -1.20 3.50 4.72
CA ASP A 70 -2.03 4.24 3.78
C ASP A 70 -3.47 3.67 3.79
N PRO A 71 -4.49 4.52 3.77
CA PRO A 71 -5.87 4.04 3.72
C PRO A 71 -6.07 3.20 2.45
N THR A 72 -6.74 2.05 2.61
CA THR A 72 -7.07 1.19 1.47
C THR A 72 -7.91 1.98 0.45
N PRO A 73 -7.51 2.00 -0.82
CA PRO A 73 -8.27 2.65 -1.87
C PRO A 73 -9.72 2.17 -1.95
N THR A 74 -10.63 3.06 -2.27
CA THR A 74 -12.04 2.72 -2.49
C THR A 74 -12.31 2.41 -3.96
N THR A 75 -13.47 1.79 -4.26
CA THR A 75 -13.79 1.41 -5.65
C THR A 75 -13.89 2.59 -6.62
N THR A 76 -14.07 3.81 -6.11
CA THR A 76 -14.18 5.06 -6.88
C THR A 76 -12.95 5.95 -6.75
N SER A 77 -11.90 5.49 -6.08
CA SER A 77 -10.65 6.23 -5.94
C SER A 77 -9.87 6.29 -7.27
N ALA A 78 -8.93 7.23 -7.37
CA ALA A 78 -8.08 7.35 -8.55
C ALA A 78 -7.23 6.09 -8.79
N GLU A 79 -6.71 5.48 -7.73
CA GLU A 79 -5.92 4.27 -7.81
C GLU A 79 -6.73 3.09 -8.38
N ALA A 80 -7.97 2.92 -7.94
CA ALA A 80 -8.82 1.83 -8.39
C ALA A 80 -9.28 2.03 -9.84
N GLY A 81 -9.61 3.26 -10.22
CA GLY A 81 -9.94 3.62 -11.60
C GLY A 81 -8.74 3.41 -12.53
N PHE A 82 -7.59 3.99 -12.18
CA PHE A 82 -6.33 3.79 -12.90
C PHE A 82 -5.98 2.31 -13.06
N SER A 83 -6.11 1.50 -11.99
CA SER A 83 -5.78 0.07 -12.06
C SER A 83 -6.65 -0.67 -13.08
N ARG A 84 -7.92 -0.32 -13.22
CA ARG A 84 -8.82 -0.95 -14.20
C ARG A 84 -8.51 -0.51 -15.62
N ASP A 85 -8.40 0.80 -15.82
CA ASP A 85 -8.24 1.36 -17.15
C ASP A 85 -6.85 1.04 -17.72
N MET A 86 -5.79 1.13 -16.89
CA MET A 86 -4.43 0.79 -17.34
C MET A 86 -4.27 -0.71 -17.62
N GLN A 87 -5.02 -1.61 -16.98
CA GLN A 87 -5.05 -3.03 -17.38
C GLN A 87 -5.60 -3.20 -18.79
N VAL A 88 -6.73 -2.54 -19.10
CA VAL A 88 -7.33 -2.57 -20.46
C VAL A 88 -6.35 -2.00 -21.47
N HIS A 89 -5.76 -0.86 -21.14
CA HIS A 89 -4.76 -0.20 -21.97
C HIS A 89 -3.56 -1.12 -22.24
N HIS A 90 -2.93 -1.68 -21.24
CA HIS A 90 -1.79 -2.56 -21.37
C HIS A 90 -2.10 -3.86 -22.13
N ASN A 91 -3.29 -4.41 -21.93
CA ASN A 91 -3.73 -5.61 -22.67
C ASN A 91 -3.79 -5.37 -24.17
N GLN A 92 -4.20 -4.17 -24.62
CA GLN A 92 -4.13 -3.82 -26.03
C GLN A 92 -2.66 -3.69 -26.52
N GLY A 93 -1.78 -3.12 -25.71
CA GLY A 93 -0.34 -3.08 -26.06
C GLY A 93 0.26 -4.48 -26.25
N VAL A 94 -0.14 -5.43 -25.38
CA VAL A 94 0.22 -6.85 -25.54
C VAL A 94 -0.33 -7.42 -26.87
N GLU A 95 -1.61 -7.14 -27.19
CA GLU A 95 -2.26 -7.58 -28.42
C GLU A 95 -1.51 -7.07 -29.65
N LEU A 96 -1.25 -5.77 -29.75
CA LEU A 96 -0.51 -5.16 -30.86
C LEU A 96 0.89 -5.77 -31.01
N ALA A 97 1.59 -5.98 -29.89
CA ALA A 97 2.91 -6.58 -29.85
C ALA A 97 2.91 -8.04 -30.34
N MET A 98 1.88 -8.81 -29.97
CA MET A 98 1.75 -10.19 -30.47
C MET A 98 1.41 -10.25 -31.95
N ILE A 99 0.56 -9.34 -32.45
CA ILE A 99 0.22 -9.26 -33.89
C ILE A 99 1.49 -9.00 -34.70
N ILE A 100 2.27 -7.97 -34.38
CA ILE A 100 3.45 -7.63 -35.19
C ILE A 100 4.48 -8.75 -35.21
N ARG A 101 4.63 -9.54 -34.16
CA ARG A 101 5.56 -10.67 -34.13
C ARG A 101 5.26 -11.73 -35.20
N ASP A 102 4.00 -11.84 -35.61
CA ASP A 102 3.58 -12.76 -36.67
C ASP A 102 3.57 -12.10 -38.08
N ARG A 103 3.83 -10.79 -38.17
CA ARG A 103 3.73 -9.99 -39.39
C ARG A 103 5.08 -9.50 -39.93
N THR A 104 6.18 -9.70 -39.17
CA THR A 104 7.51 -9.30 -39.59
C THR A 104 8.59 -10.33 -39.21
N ASP A 105 9.66 -10.41 -40.02
CA ASP A 105 10.87 -11.14 -39.72
C ASP A 105 12.00 -10.24 -39.19
N ALA A 106 11.77 -8.91 -39.09
CA ALA A 106 12.75 -7.96 -38.57
C ALA A 106 13.04 -8.24 -37.09
N VAL A 107 14.28 -8.66 -36.81
CA VAL A 107 14.68 -9.13 -35.46
C VAL A 107 14.54 -8.03 -34.40
N ASP A 108 14.88 -6.79 -34.72
CA ASP A 108 14.78 -5.63 -33.84
C ASP A 108 13.34 -5.34 -33.44
N VAL A 109 12.38 -5.35 -34.38
CA VAL A 109 10.95 -5.16 -34.11
C VAL A 109 10.38 -6.33 -33.31
N ARG A 110 10.75 -7.56 -33.64
CA ARG A 110 10.31 -8.75 -32.89
C ARG A 110 10.82 -8.78 -31.45
N THR A 111 12.05 -8.29 -31.23
CA THR A 111 12.64 -8.17 -29.90
C THR A 111 11.89 -7.10 -29.09
N LEU A 112 11.75 -5.89 -29.64
CA LEU A 112 10.98 -4.82 -29.02
C LEU A 112 9.55 -5.27 -28.67
N ALA A 113 8.85 -5.91 -29.60
CA ALA A 113 7.51 -6.40 -29.38
C ALA A 113 7.43 -7.46 -28.26
N TYR A 114 8.46 -8.31 -28.12
CA TYR A 114 8.56 -9.26 -27.02
C TYR A 114 8.73 -8.54 -25.67
N ASP A 115 9.62 -7.55 -25.61
CA ASP A 115 9.90 -6.78 -24.41
C ASP A 115 8.65 -6.01 -23.96
N ILE A 116 7.96 -5.33 -24.89
CA ILE A 116 6.69 -4.65 -24.63
C ILE A 116 5.64 -5.62 -24.10
N ALA A 117 5.42 -6.75 -24.81
CA ALA A 117 4.38 -7.72 -24.42
C ALA A 117 4.63 -8.28 -23.01
N THR A 118 5.86 -8.64 -22.68
CA THR A 118 6.19 -9.22 -21.37
C THR A 118 6.11 -8.19 -20.24
N THR A 119 6.59 -6.98 -20.48
CA THR A 119 6.54 -5.89 -19.49
C THR A 119 5.11 -5.45 -19.22
N GLN A 120 4.32 -5.19 -20.26
CA GLN A 120 2.93 -4.73 -20.10
C GLN A 120 2.02 -5.82 -19.53
N ALA A 121 2.23 -7.09 -19.89
CA ALA A 121 1.51 -8.20 -19.25
C ALA A 121 1.82 -8.31 -17.74
N GLN A 122 3.09 -8.14 -17.35
CA GLN A 122 3.48 -8.14 -15.95
C GLN A 122 2.87 -6.94 -15.20
N GLN A 123 2.89 -5.75 -15.79
CA GLN A 123 2.27 -4.56 -15.20
C GLN A 123 0.75 -4.69 -15.09
N SER A 124 0.08 -5.24 -16.10
CA SER A 124 -1.36 -5.56 -16.04
C SER A 124 -1.68 -6.52 -14.89
N GLY A 125 -0.84 -7.56 -14.69
CA GLY A 125 -0.96 -8.48 -13.56
C GLY A 125 -0.80 -7.81 -12.19
N GLN A 126 0.10 -6.84 -12.06
CA GLN A 126 0.24 -6.05 -10.82
C GLN A 126 -1.00 -5.21 -10.51
N LEU A 127 -1.55 -4.55 -11.52
CA LEU A 127 -2.76 -3.72 -11.38
C LEU A 127 -3.98 -4.57 -11.03
N TYR A 128 -4.09 -5.78 -11.61
CA TYR A 128 -5.09 -6.77 -11.24
C TYR A 128 -4.97 -7.15 -9.77
N ASP A 129 -3.76 -7.48 -9.31
CA ASP A 129 -3.48 -7.91 -7.95
C ASP A 129 -3.77 -6.79 -6.92
N TRP A 130 -3.52 -5.53 -7.24
CA TRP A 130 -3.90 -4.43 -6.36
C TRP A 130 -5.38 -4.39 -6.06
N LEU A 131 -6.23 -4.55 -7.06
CA LEU A 131 -7.69 -4.61 -6.86
C LEU A 131 -8.09 -5.80 -5.99
N VAL A 132 -7.41 -6.95 -6.16
CA VAL A 132 -7.61 -8.12 -5.29
C VAL A 132 -7.20 -7.84 -3.85
N GLN A 133 -6.01 -7.25 -3.63
CA GLN A 133 -5.51 -6.90 -2.30
C GLN A 133 -6.41 -5.88 -1.59
N TRP A 134 -6.99 -4.94 -2.34
CA TRP A 134 -7.93 -3.95 -1.81
C TRP A 134 -9.34 -4.49 -1.66
N ASN A 135 -9.58 -5.76 -2.00
CA ASN A 135 -10.91 -6.39 -2.01
C ASN A 135 -11.91 -5.62 -2.87
N LEU A 136 -11.46 -5.14 -4.04
CA LEU A 136 -12.26 -4.38 -5.00
C LEU A 136 -12.59 -5.22 -6.25
N PRO A 137 -13.73 -5.02 -6.88
CA PRO A 137 -14.08 -5.70 -8.14
C PRO A 137 -13.16 -5.24 -9.28
N GLN A 138 -12.84 -6.13 -10.20
CA GLN A 138 -12.05 -5.85 -11.41
C GLN A 138 -12.78 -4.91 -12.38
N GLY A 139 -14.10 -4.99 -12.46
CA GLY A 139 -14.90 -4.04 -13.24
C GLY A 139 -15.43 -2.87 -12.41
N SER A 140 -15.81 -1.79 -13.09
CA SER A 140 -16.44 -0.61 -12.51
C SER A 140 -17.86 -0.43 -13.04
N ARG A 141 -18.70 0.28 -12.28
CA ARG A 141 -19.99 0.81 -12.78
C ARG A 141 -19.84 2.22 -13.35
N GLN A 142 -18.71 2.88 -13.03
CA GLN A 142 -18.37 4.19 -13.61
C GLN A 142 -17.83 3.97 -15.03
N PRO A 143 -18.10 4.90 -15.95
CA PRO A 143 -17.43 4.92 -17.25
C PRO A 143 -15.90 4.96 -17.08
N ASP A 144 -15.20 4.39 -18.06
CA ASP A 144 -13.74 4.46 -18.12
C ASP A 144 -13.24 5.91 -18.04
N MET A 145 -12.06 6.13 -17.54
CA MET A 145 -11.42 7.43 -17.37
C MET A 145 -12.12 8.39 -16.39
N THR A 146 -13.20 7.98 -15.69
CA THR A 146 -13.88 8.83 -14.68
C THR A 146 -12.91 9.30 -13.59
N TRP A 147 -11.97 8.47 -13.18
CA TRP A 147 -10.99 8.80 -12.14
C TRP A 147 -10.08 9.99 -12.49
N MET A 148 -9.85 10.24 -13.79
CA MET A 148 -9.06 11.40 -14.24
C MET A 148 -9.77 12.72 -14.01
N THR A 149 -11.08 12.73 -13.81
CA THR A 149 -11.86 13.94 -13.47
C THR A 149 -11.90 14.23 -11.97
N LEU A 150 -11.38 13.34 -11.13
CA LEU A 150 -11.29 13.56 -9.69
C LEU A 150 -10.36 14.75 -9.39
N PRO A 151 -10.65 15.56 -8.34
CA PRO A 151 -9.81 16.66 -7.96
C PRO A 151 -8.40 16.17 -7.57
N THR A 152 -7.41 16.99 -7.89
CA THR A 152 -6.05 16.75 -7.39
C THR A 152 -5.96 17.05 -5.89
N LEU A 153 -5.02 16.45 -5.19
CA LEU A 153 -4.80 16.65 -3.76
C LEU A 153 -4.48 18.11 -3.42
N ALA A 154 -3.78 18.82 -4.30
CA ALA A 154 -3.52 20.26 -4.13
C ALA A 154 -4.80 21.11 -4.25
N GLY A 155 -5.77 20.68 -5.06
CA GLY A 155 -7.06 21.37 -5.20
C GLY A 155 -8.00 21.18 -4.00
N ALA A 156 -7.83 20.10 -3.23
CA ALA A 156 -8.60 19.85 -2.00
C ALA A 156 -8.18 20.77 -0.82
N SER A 157 -7.01 21.40 -0.89
CA SER A 157 -6.46 22.26 0.17
C SER A 157 -6.80 23.74 -0.01
N GLY A 158 -7.40 24.15 -1.12
CA GLY A 158 -7.78 25.53 -1.41
C GLY A 158 -9.25 25.79 -1.14
N HIS A 159 -9.57 26.67 -0.20
CA HIS A 159 -10.89 27.28 -0.11
C HIS A 159 -11.21 27.97 -1.44
N ALA A 160 -12.12 27.39 -2.22
CA ALA A 160 -12.55 27.93 -3.49
C ALA A 160 -13.22 29.29 -3.28
N HIS A 161 -12.48 30.36 -3.47
CA HIS A 161 -13.06 31.64 -3.89
C HIS A 161 -13.29 31.56 -5.40
N GLY A 162 -14.56 31.64 -5.78
CA GLY A 162 -15.03 31.49 -7.14
C GLY A 162 -14.20 32.23 -8.18
N GLY A 163 -13.81 31.54 -9.21
CA GLY A 163 -13.14 32.09 -10.38
C GLY A 163 -12.46 30.97 -11.15
N ASP A 164 -13.02 30.66 -12.30
CA ASP A 164 -12.42 30.01 -13.46
C ASP A 164 -11.51 28.78 -13.19
N SER A 165 -12.12 27.62 -13.22
CA SER A 165 -11.44 26.34 -13.10
C SER A 165 -10.76 25.94 -14.42
N SER A 166 -9.72 26.66 -14.80
CA SER A 166 -8.75 26.16 -15.77
C SER A 166 -7.60 25.45 -15.04
N THR A 167 -7.89 24.30 -14.43
CA THR A 167 -6.84 23.31 -14.18
C THR A 167 -6.32 22.90 -15.55
N PRO A 168 -4.99 22.82 -15.78
CA PRO A 168 -4.45 22.11 -16.93
C PRO A 168 -4.72 20.62 -16.69
N GLY A 169 -5.92 20.21 -16.91
CA GLY A 169 -6.40 18.85 -16.76
C GLY A 169 -6.81 18.40 -18.13
N THR A 170 -6.26 17.30 -18.54
CA THR A 170 -6.70 16.45 -19.63
C THR A 170 -8.19 16.61 -19.86
N SER A 171 -8.56 17.02 -21.07
CA SER A 171 -9.95 17.25 -21.50
C SER A 171 -10.67 15.92 -21.77
N HIS A 172 -10.44 14.88 -20.93
CA HIS A 172 -11.13 13.60 -21.08
C HIS A 172 -12.53 13.67 -20.48
N THR A 173 -13.50 13.27 -21.29
CA THR A 173 -14.87 13.02 -20.85
C THR A 173 -14.96 11.55 -20.40
N PRO A 174 -15.55 11.27 -19.21
CA PRO A 174 -15.77 9.89 -18.80
C PRO A 174 -16.50 9.07 -19.86
N GLY A 175 -15.94 7.92 -20.24
CA GLY A 175 -16.45 7.04 -21.29
C GLY A 175 -15.90 7.30 -22.69
N ASP A 176 -15.11 8.36 -22.88
CA ASP A 176 -14.34 8.52 -24.12
C ASP A 176 -13.26 7.42 -24.22
N PRO A 177 -12.81 7.08 -25.45
CA PRO A 177 -11.69 6.15 -25.64
C PRO A 177 -10.47 6.59 -24.83
N MET A 178 -9.75 5.63 -24.24
CA MET A 178 -8.52 5.93 -23.51
C MET A 178 -7.46 6.53 -24.46
N PRO A 179 -6.63 7.46 -23.99
CA PRO A 179 -5.60 8.08 -24.80
C PRO A 179 -4.72 7.03 -25.48
N GLY A 180 -4.51 7.19 -26.78
CA GLY A 180 -3.58 6.37 -27.54
C GLY A 180 -4.01 4.94 -27.85
N LEU A 181 -5.20 4.49 -27.45
CA LEU A 181 -5.71 3.19 -27.88
C LEU A 181 -5.95 3.16 -29.39
N ALA A 182 -5.52 2.06 -29.99
CA ALA A 182 -5.82 1.78 -31.39
C ALA A 182 -7.32 1.41 -31.54
N THR A 183 -7.94 1.91 -32.61
CA THR A 183 -9.31 1.52 -32.97
C THR A 183 -9.34 0.08 -33.50
N PRO A 184 -10.51 -0.59 -33.48
CA PRO A 184 -10.65 -1.91 -34.12
C PRO A 184 -10.21 -1.92 -35.59
N ALA A 185 -10.51 -0.86 -36.35
CA ALA A 185 -10.10 -0.75 -37.76
C ALA A 185 -8.55 -0.67 -37.91
N GLN A 186 -7.87 -0.01 -36.99
CA GLN A 186 -6.41 0.05 -36.97
C GLN A 186 -5.76 -1.29 -36.58
N ILE A 187 -6.36 -2.03 -35.65
CA ILE A 187 -5.92 -3.39 -35.29
C ILE A 187 -6.12 -4.33 -36.50
N ASP A 188 -7.25 -4.23 -37.18
CA ASP A 188 -7.53 -5.00 -38.42
C ASP A 188 -6.53 -4.64 -39.52
N GLN A 189 -6.20 -3.35 -39.68
CA GLN A 189 -5.18 -2.87 -40.63
C GLN A 189 -3.81 -3.48 -40.32
N LEU A 190 -3.38 -3.45 -39.07
CA LEU A 190 -2.11 -4.08 -38.66
C LEU A 190 -2.11 -5.59 -38.92
N THR A 191 -3.23 -6.25 -38.59
CA THR A 191 -3.39 -7.70 -38.79
C THR A 191 -3.35 -8.09 -40.26
N ALA A 192 -3.85 -7.26 -41.16
CA ALA A 192 -3.84 -7.50 -42.61
C ALA A 192 -2.50 -7.17 -43.29
N SER A 193 -1.67 -6.37 -42.65
CA SER A 193 -0.37 -5.92 -43.19
C SER A 193 0.76 -6.92 -42.90
N SER A 194 1.90 -6.78 -43.57
CA SER A 194 3.10 -7.58 -43.30
C SER A 194 4.39 -6.84 -43.69
N GLY A 195 5.54 -7.33 -43.16
CA GLY A 195 6.84 -6.77 -43.43
C GLY A 195 6.94 -5.30 -43.03
N LEU A 196 7.62 -4.49 -43.87
CA LEU A 196 7.92 -3.09 -43.58
C LEU A 196 6.68 -2.24 -43.31
N GLU A 197 5.55 -2.51 -43.98
CA GLU A 197 4.28 -1.79 -43.75
C GLU A 197 3.74 -2.08 -42.37
N ALA A 198 3.68 -3.34 -41.96
CA ALA A 198 3.26 -3.75 -40.66
C ALA A 198 4.15 -3.17 -39.53
N GLU A 199 5.48 -3.11 -39.75
CA GLU A 199 6.45 -2.52 -38.84
C GLU A 199 6.14 -1.02 -38.58
N ARG A 200 5.92 -0.28 -39.65
CA ARG A 200 5.61 1.15 -39.58
C ARG A 200 4.23 1.39 -38.89
N LEU A 201 3.23 0.58 -39.21
CA LEU A 201 1.92 0.63 -38.53
C LEU A 201 2.05 0.36 -37.05
N PHE A 202 2.72 -0.73 -36.69
CA PHE A 202 2.94 -1.11 -35.30
C PHE A 202 3.66 0.00 -34.53
N LEU A 203 4.77 0.52 -35.05
CA LEU A 203 5.54 1.57 -34.38
C LEU A 203 4.71 2.85 -34.24
N THR A 204 3.92 3.21 -35.25
CA THR A 204 3.02 4.39 -35.18
C THR A 204 1.98 4.23 -34.09
N LEU A 205 1.27 3.09 -34.07
CA LEU A 205 0.24 2.79 -33.07
C LEU A 205 0.83 2.67 -31.67
N MET A 206 1.97 2.00 -31.53
CA MET A 206 2.58 1.77 -30.23
C MET A 206 3.18 3.05 -29.62
N ILE A 207 3.70 3.98 -30.44
CA ILE A 207 4.10 5.31 -29.97
C ILE A 207 2.90 6.08 -29.42
N ALA A 208 1.75 6.04 -30.11
CA ALA A 208 0.54 6.69 -29.62
C ALA A 208 0.05 6.05 -28.32
N HIS A 209 0.03 4.72 -28.27
CA HIS A 209 -0.34 3.93 -27.11
C HIS A 209 0.54 4.27 -25.88
N HIS A 210 1.85 4.33 -26.05
CA HIS A 210 2.78 4.68 -24.97
C HIS A 210 2.58 6.11 -24.46
N ARG A 211 2.34 7.07 -25.37
CA ARG A 211 2.01 8.44 -24.98
C ARG A 211 0.74 8.51 -24.12
N GLY A 212 -0.28 7.73 -24.48
CA GLY A 212 -1.51 7.61 -23.70
C GLY A 212 -1.25 7.04 -22.30
N ALA A 213 -0.44 6.00 -22.19
CA ALA A 213 -0.07 5.43 -20.89
C ALA A 213 0.70 6.43 -20.00
N VAL A 214 1.62 7.21 -20.60
CA VAL A 214 2.34 8.29 -19.87
C VAL A 214 1.35 9.33 -19.37
N GLU A 215 0.42 9.79 -20.21
CA GLU A 215 -0.63 10.74 -19.82
C GLU A 215 -1.48 10.22 -18.66
N MET A 216 -1.92 8.97 -18.72
CA MET A 216 -2.68 8.35 -17.62
C MET A 216 -1.83 8.24 -16.34
N ALA A 217 -0.57 7.86 -16.43
CA ALA A 217 0.32 7.75 -15.28
C ALA A 217 0.61 9.12 -14.64
N GLU A 218 0.84 10.17 -15.44
CA GLU A 218 0.99 11.55 -14.98
C GLU A 218 -0.29 12.08 -14.30
N ALA A 219 -1.46 11.72 -14.84
CA ALA A 219 -2.74 12.11 -14.26
C ALA A 219 -3.00 11.46 -12.89
N LEU A 220 -2.46 10.27 -12.62
CA LEU A 220 -2.58 9.59 -11.33
C LEU A 220 -1.78 10.30 -10.23
N GLN A 221 -0.56 10.75 -10.53
CA GLN A 221 0.38 11.26 -9.53
C GLN A 221 -0.21 12.36 -8.61
N PRO A 222 -0.89 13.41 -9.11
CA PRO A 222 -1.45 14.44 -8.25
C PRO A 222 -2.73 14.01 -7.52
N ARG A 223 -3.24 12.78 -7.72
CA ARG A 223 -4.51 12.27 -7.20
C ARG A 223 -4.35 11.19 -6.15
N THR A 224 -3.11 10.80 -5.83
CA THR A 224 -2.84 9.73 -4.86
C THR A 224 -1.67 10.08 -3.94
N THR A 225 -1.74 9.60 -2.70
CA THR A 225 -0.59 9.54 -1.77
C THR A 225 -0.06 8.12 -1.62
N ASN A 226 -0.67 7.15 -2.28
CA ASN A 226 -0.26 5.76 -2.19
C ASN A 226 1.14 5.57 -2.81
N ALA A 227 2.13 5.27 -1.98
CA ALA A 227 3.52 5.19 -2.37
C ALA A 227 3.78 4.12 -3.45
N THR A 228 3.05 3.00 -3.41
CA THR A 228 3.17 1.93 -4.40
C THR A 228 2.62 2.38 -5.76
N ALA A 229 1.47 3.05 -5.78
CA ALA A 229 0.88 3.59 -6.99
C ALA A 229 1.74 4.69 -7.61
N LEU A 230 2.32 5.59 -6.80
CA LEU A 230 3.25 6.62 -7.24
C LEU A 230 4.53 6.04 -7.85
N ALA A 231 5.12 5.01 -7.20
CA ALA A 231 6.30 4.34 -7.71
C ALA A 231 6.04 3.64 -9.05
N PHE A 232 4.89 2.96 -9.18
CA PHE A 232 4.47 2.33 -10.41
C PHE A 232 4.26 3.36 -11.54
N ALA A 233 3.50 4.42 -11.29
CA ALA A 233 3.26 5.47 -12.28
C ALA A 233 4.58 6.09 -12.76
N SER A 234 5.51 6.38 -11.84
CA SER A 234 6.83 6.92 -12.17
C SER A 234 7.66 5.94 -13.02
N ALA A 235 7.59 4.63 -12.72
CA ALA A 235 8.27 3.61 -13.50
C ALA A 235 7.67 3.49 -14.92
N VAL A 236 6.33 3.53 -15.05
CA VAL A 236 5.63 3.54 -16.34
C VAL A 236 6.07 4.74 -17.16
N ILE A 237 6.05 5.96 -16.60
CA ILE A 237 6.47 7.18 -17.31
C ILE A 237 7.91 7.02 -17.85
N ALA A 238 8.84 6.61 -16.97
CA ALA A 238 10.25 6.53 -17.33
C ALA A 238 10.52 5.47 -18.42
N SER A 239 9.94 4.26 -18.27
CA SER A 239 10.16 3.18 -19.24
C SER A 239 9.51 3.49 -20.58
N GLN A 240 8.25 3.93 -20.57
CA GLN A 240 7.53 4.17 -21.82
C GLN A 240 8.06 5.38 -22.58
N GLN A 241 8.57 6.42 -21.89
CA GLN A 241 9.24 7.51 -22.58
C GLN A 241 10.51 7.06 -23.29
N ALA A 242 11.31 6.18 -22.66
CA ALA A 242 12.50 5.60 -23.30
C ALA A 242 12.14 4.73 -24.53
N GLU A 243 11.03 3.98 -24.43
CA GLU A 243 10.54 3.16 -25.55
C GLU A 243 9.95 4.04 -26.68
N ILE A 244 9.27 5.15 -26.39
CA ILE A 244 8.84 6.14 -27.40
C ILE A 244 10.03 6.65 -28.19
N ASP A 245 11.11 7.03 -27.49
CA ASP A 245 12.32 7.55 -28.16
C ASP A 245 12.97 6.48 -29.05
N LEU A 246 13.01 5.22 -28.62
CA LEU A 246 13.50 4.10 -29.41
C LEU A 246 12.60 3.85 -30.63
N MET A 247 11.30 3.71 -30.43
CA MET A 247 10.33 3.45 -31.50
C MET A 247 10.30 4.59 -32.54
N THR A 248 10.48 5.83 -32.11
CA THR A 248 10.54 6.98 -33.02
C THR A 248 11.73 6.86 -33.94
N ARG A 249 12.92 6.54 -33.43
CA ARG A 249 14.11 6.28 -34.29
C ARG A 249 13.89 5.10 -35.24
N MET A 250 13.35 3.99 -34.72
CA MET A 250 13.06 2.82 -35.54
C MET A 250 12.05 3.12 -36.68
N LEU A 251 11.06 3.97 -36.40
CA LEU A 251 10.05 4.41 -37.36
C LEU A 251 10.68 5.34 -38.44
N ASP A 252 11.53 6.27 -38.05
CA ASP A 252 12.22 7.20 -38.92
C ASP A 252 13.15 6.41 -39.88
N ASP A 253 13.90 5.43 -39.37
CA ASP A 253 14.76 4.54 -40.18
C ASP A 253 13.97 3.72 -41.23
N ARG A 254 12.66 3.54 -41.01
CA ARG A 254 11.72 2.83 -41.89
C ARG A 254 10.92 3.74 -42.82
N GLY A 255 11.23 5.04 -42.86
CA GLY A 255 10.56 6.02 -43.74
C GLY A 255 9.34 6.70 -43.13
N GLY A 256 9.25 6.68 -41.81
CA GLY A 256 8.20 7.42 -41.03
C GLY A 256 6.84 6.77 -41.02
N PRO A 257 5.85 7.44 -40.43
CA PRO A 257 4.49 6.90 -40.24
C PRO A 257 3.74 6.64 -41.53
N VAL A 258 2.75 5.76 -41.46
CA VAL A 258 1.81 5.47 -42.55
C VAL A 258 0.42 5.94 -42.17
N PRO A 259 -0.48 6.19 -43.15
CA PRO A 259 -1.88 6.50 -42.85
C PRO A 259 -2.54 5.39 -42.04
N LEU A 260 -3.28 5.80 -41.01
CA LEU A 260 -4.05 4.88 -40.18
C LEU A 260 -5.50 4.81 -40.69
N ALA A 261 -6.10 3.64 -40.53
CA ALA A 261 -7.55 3.48 -40.75
C ALA A 261 -8.35 4.34 -39.75
N ASP A 262 -9.48 4.86 -40.19
CA ASP A 262 -10.39 5.70 -39.38
C ASP A 262 -11.21 4.87 -38.37
#